data_1e4d845c3a39ba68c0f6608a108290e6
#
_entry.id   1e4d845c3a39ba68c0f6608a108290e6
#
_cell.length_a   1.000
_cell.length_b   1.000
_cell.length_c   1.000
_cell.angle_alpha   90.00
_cell.angle_beta   90.00
_cell.angle_gamma   90.00
#
_symmetry.space_group_name_H-M   'P 1'
#
loop_
_entity.id
_entity.type
_entity.pdbx_description
1 polymer ?
#
loop_
_entity_poly.entity_id
_entity_poly.type
_entity_poly.pdbx_seq_one_letter_code
_entity_poly.pdbx_strand_id
1 'polypeptide(L)'
;MWWRRHASKVAVGLIGFFAGVWGVGVGEVPLFDWDEVNFAECAREMRVSGNYLYPQIGFLPFWEKPPLFFWVQAGFMAIFGENAWGARLPNVFISALTLAVLYYLGRRWHGEGFGLTWLFLQGVSLLPSFYARSGLIDPLFNLFMLLATVCGAYAVEKGRLGWALGMGFCAGLATLTKGPVGLLMPALAVGTLLLFRRQLPRIGVLLLGGGLAFGMVVGPWLALLLQSDGGKLLADFWAYQWRLFSTPDAGHGGPWYYHLVVVAIGMFPASLWAIGAWRLPFRKLPAPAQALLWLTAWTLVVFSIVKTKILHYSSLSYYGVSYLAAWVWLYHRRWIWRTGGVLTGLIGLLLAIGTLCVGVIMHFWPRWIQQIKDPFMQAAIQNTPLDWEGTEGWPGFVLAGGLAVLYLLPWKNTGRLGLLGLVCLLWEALMLRQLAGRVEAYTQAPLRQFCTEKAQEGALVWPVGFKSYIPFFYGQMSPDASPAVVGDTDLFQQKLLAGEMPFPVYFVSRVDRYKPFQEAHHLEIVEQRGAYVLLAPPYRGPGQAGK
;
A
#
# COMPACT_ATOMS: atom_id res chain seq x y z
N MET A 1 -35.36 -11.82 11.41
CA MET A 1 -35.93 -10.72 10.58
C MET A 1 -35.59 -9.31 11.08
N TRP A 2 -35.22 -9.13 12.34
CA TRP A 2 -34.84 -7.83 12.93
C TRP A 2 -33.66 -7.14 12.16
N TRP A 3 -32.60 -7.86 11.86
CA TRP A 3 -31.42 -7.34 11.14
C TRP A 3 -31.75 -6.79 9.74
N ARG A 4 -32.77 -7.32 9.03
CA ARG A 4 -33.16 -6.78 7.71
C ARG A 4 -33.79 -5.39 7.82
N ARG A 5 -34.55 -5.13 8.91
CA ARG A 5 -35.13 -3.79 9.17
C ARG A 5 -34.08 -2.78 9.62
N HIS A 6 -32.93 -3.23 10.13
CA HIS A 6 -31.88 -2.40 10.68
C HIS A 6 -30.55 -2.55 9.92
N ALA A 7 -30.56 -3.11 8.71
CA ALA A 7 -29.35 -3.45 7.96
C ALA A 7 -28.40 -2.25 7.74
N SER A 8 -28.94 -1.05 7.47
CA SER A 8 -28.12 0.16 7.35
C SER A 8 -27.46 0.56 8.67
N LYS A 9 -28.14 0.38 9.82
CA LYS A 9 -27.55 0.62 11.16
C LYS A 9 -26.45 -0.41 11.46
N VAL A 10 -26.68 -1.67 11.08
CA VAL A 10 -25.66 -2.73 11.20
C VAL A 10 -24.46 -2.43 10.32
N ALA A 11 -24.67 -1.96 9.08
CA ALA A 11 -23.58 -1.54 8.19
C ALA A 11 -22.75 -0.40 8.78
N VAL A 12 -23.39 0.65 9.28
CA VAL A 12 -22.70 1.77 9.96
C VAL A 12 -21.92 1.27 11.17
N GLY A 13 -22.53 0.40 12.01
CA GLY A 13 -21.84 -0.22 13.15
C GLY A 13 -20.62 -1.04 12.74
N LEU A 14 -20.73 -1.86 11.68
CA LEU A 14 -19.59 -2.64 11.15
C LEU A 14 -18.49 -1.74 10.57
N ILE A 15 -18.85 -0.71 9.81
CA ILE A 15 -17.87 0.24 9.24
C ILE A 15 -17.14 0.97 10.37
N GLY A 16 -17.87 1.44 11.39
CA GLY A 16 -17.28 2.06 12.58
C GLY A 16 -16.37 1.10 13.35
N PHE A 17 -16.79 -0.16 13.49
CA PHE A 17 -15.99 -1.21 14.11
C PHE A 17 -14.66 -1.44 13.35
N PHE A 18 -14.72 -1.61 12.01
CA PHE A 18 -13.52 -1.79 11.20
C PHE A 18 -12.60 -0.56 11.26
N ALA A 19 -13.15 0.64 11.12
CA ALA A 19 -12.38 1.88 11.23
C ALA A 19 -11.69 2.00 12.61
N GLY A 20 -12.39 1.64 13.69
CA GLY A 20 -11.84 1.59 15.04
C GLY A 20 -10.71 0.58 15.17
N VAL A 21 -10.92 -0.66 14.71
CA VAL A 21 -9.89 -1.73 14.73
C VAL A 21 -8.67 -1.32 13.90
N TRP A 22 -8.85 -0.71 12.74
CA TRP A 22 -7.74 -0.26 11.89
C TRP A 22 -7.04 0.98 12.44
N GLY A 23 -7.76 1.85 13.14
CA GLY A 23 -7.19 3.05 13.74
C GLY A 23 -6.36 2.77 15.00
N VAL A 24 -6.70 1.72 15.77
CA VAL A 24 -5.94 1.40 16.99
C VAL A 24 -4.50 1.05 16.65
N GLY A 25 -3.56 1.78 17.25
CA GLY A 25 -2.12 1.53 17.11
C GLY A 25 -1.52 1.88 15.75
N VAL A 26 -2.27 2.54 14.84
CA VAL A 26 -1.80 2.82 13.45
C VAL A 26 -0.53 3.67 13.40
N GLY A 27 -0.29 4.51 14.39
CA GLY A 27 0.90 5.36 14.51
C GLY A 27 1.97 4.87 15.49
N GLU A 28 1.77 3.70 16.15
CA GLU A 28 2.71 3.20 17.17
C GLU A 28 4.04 2.73 16.55
N VAL A 29 3.98 2.12 15.37
CA VAL A 29 5.17 1.67 14.65
C VAL A 29 5.60 2.76 13.67
N PRO A 30 6.90 3.13 13.60
CA PRO A 30 7.41 4.07 12.61
C PRO A 30 7.04 3.68 11.18
N LEU A 31 7.04 4.66 10.27
CA LEU A 31 6.81 4.41 8.85
C LEU A 31 7.93 3.53 8.30
N PHE A 32 7.56 2.56 7.46
CA PHE A 32 8.54 1.72 6.78
C PHE A 32 9.13 2.45 5.57
N ASP A 33 10.43 2.27 5.39
CA ASP A 33 11.18 2.86 4.27
C ASP A 33 10.57 2.45 2.91
N TRP A 34 10.93 3.16 1.87
CA TRP A 34 10.36 3.14 0.53
C TRP A 34 8.96 3.76 0.52
N ASP A 35 7.91 3.05 0.18
CA ASP A 35 6.62 3.64 -0.17
C ASP A 35 5.99 4.49 0.95
N GLU A 36 5.98 4.05 2.23
CA GLU A 36 5.36 4.85 3.30
C GLU A 36 6.13 6.12 3.62
N VAL A 37 7.46 5.99 3.81
CA VAL A 37 8.32 7.15 4.13
C VAL A 37 8.40 8.09 2.95
N ASN A 38 8.56 7.56 1.74
CA ASN A 38 8.59 8.33 0.50
C ASN A 38 7.32 9.18 0.34
N PHE A 39 6.14 8.57 0.49
CA PHE A 39 4.88 9.29 0.34
C PHE A 39 4.67 10.33 1.46
N ALA A 40 5.04 9.96 2.68
CA ALA A 40 4.98 10.88 3.81
C ALA A 40 5.92 12.07 3.62
N GLU A 41 7.13 11.85 3.08
CA GLU A 41 8.08 12.91 2.78
C GLU A 41 7.58 13.82 1.67
N CYS A 42 7.06 13.28 0.57
CA CYS A 42 6.43 14.09 -0.47
C CYS A 42 5.34 15.01 0.10
N ALA A 43 4.49 14.49 1.00
CA ALA A 43 3.44 15.28 1.64
C ALA A 43 4.01 16.34 2.60
N ARG A 44 5.07 16.03 3.34
CA ARG A 44 5.78 16.96 4.22
C ARG A 44 6.43 18.09 3.43
N GLU A 45 7.18 17.75 2.37
CA GLU A 45 7.85 18.76 1.54
C GLU A 45 6.86 19.67 0.81
N MET A 46 5.69 19.18 0.37
CA MET A 46 4.62 20.03 -0.16
C MET A 46 4.17 21.10 0.86
N ARG A 47 4.09 20.74 2.14
CA ARG A 47 3.70 21.67 3.20
C ARG A 47 4.81 22.67 3.52
N VAL A 48 6.06 22.22 3.56
CA VAL A 48 7.22 23.07 3.88
C VAL A 48 7.53 24.04 2.74
N SER A 49 7.52 23.55 1.48
CA SER A 49 7.83 24.39 0.31
C SER A 49 6.65 25.24 -0.18
N GLY A 50 5.41 24.87 0.18
CA GLY A 50 4.20 25.44 -0.39
C GLY A 50 3.93 25.02 -1.85
N ASN A 51 4.76 24.15 -2.42
CA ASN A 51 4.57 23.63 -3.77
C ASN A 51 3.69 22.38 -3.76
N TYR A 52 2.43 22.55 -4.17
CA TYR A 52 1.45 21.47 -4.30
C TYR A 52 1.27 20.98 -5.74
N LEU A 53 2.01 21.55 -6.71
CA LEU A 53 1.82 21.19 -8.12
C LEU A 53 2.36 19.78 -8.43
N TYR A 54 3.50 19.42 -7.88
CA TYR A 54 4.14 18.11 -8.04
C TYR A 54 4.82 17.68 -6.74
N PRO A 55 4.91 16.35 -6.48
CA PRO A 55 5.65 15.84 -5.32
C PRO A 55 7.15 16.11 -5.45
N GLN A 56 7.80 16.23 -4.32
CA GLN A 56 9.22 16.50 -4.19
C GLN A 56 9.86 15.48 -3.23
N ILE A 57 11.16 15.22 -3.42
CA ILE A 57 12.03 14.52 -2.47
C ILE A 57 13.37 15.26 -2.46
N GLY A 58 13.83 15.69 -1.29
CA GLY A 58 14.97 16.57 -1.17
C GLY A 58 14.71 17.93 -1.83
N PHE A 59 13.46 18.36 -1.86
CA PHE A 59 12.94 19.56 -2.53
C PHE A 59 13.22 19.61 -4.02
N LEU A 60 13.60 18.49 -4.63
CA LEU A 60 13.66 18.29 -6.07
C LEU A 60 12.41 17.56 -6.57
N PRO A 61 11.97 17.81 -7.82
CA PRO A 61 10.80 17.14 -8.38
C PRO A 61 10.91 15.60 -8.33
N PHE A 62 9.83 14.95 -7.83
CA PHE A 62 9.70 13.51 -7.76
C PHE A 62 8.57 13.04 -8.68
N TRP A 63 8.93 12.63 -9.90
CA TRP A 63 7.96 12.31 -10.97
C TRP A 63 7.42 10.90 -10.98
N GLU A 64 7.65 10.10 -9.95
CA GLU A 64 7.16 8.72 -9.95
C GLU A 64 5.64 8.63 -9.83
N LYS A 65 5.00 9.60 -9.16
CA LYS A 65 3.56 9.62 -8.89
C LYS A 65 2.96 11.01 -9.05
N PRO A 66 1.69 11.13 -9.52
CA PRO A 66 0.93 12.38 -9.49
C PRO A 66 0.50 12.80 -8.07
N PRO A 67 0.00 14.05 -7.87
CA PRO A 67 -0.01 14.68 -6.55
C PRO A 67 -1.20 14.33 -5.63
N LEU A 68 -2.30 13.75 -6.11
CA LEU A 68 -3.58 13.72 -5.38
C LEU A 68 -3.48 13.02 -4.01
N PHE A 69 -2.78 11.89 -3.91
CA PHE A 69 -2.63 11.20 -2.63
C PHE A 69 -1.83 12.02 -1.62
N PHE A 70 -0.79 12.70 -2.08
CA PHE A 70 0.05 13.56 -1.23
C PHE A 70 -0.72 14.77 -0.73
N TRP A 71 -1.66 15.34 -1.52
CA TRP A 71 -2.56 16.38 -1.03
C TRP A 71 -3.44 15.90 0.12
N VAL A 72 -4.01 14.70 0.00
CA VAL A 72 -4.81 14.10 1.07
C VAL A 72 -3.94 13.87 2.31
N GLN A 73 -2.75 13.32 2.13
CA GLN A 73 -1.83 13.01 3.22
C GLN A 73 -1.31 14.30 3.90
N ALA A 74 -0.97 15.34 3.13
CA ALA A 74 -0.58 16.66 3.64
C ALA A 74 -1.70 17.31 4.47
N GLY A 75 -2.95 17.18 4.03
CA GLY A 75 -4.12 17.64 4.79
C GLY A 75 -4.26 16.94 6.15
N PHE A 76 -4.07 15.62 6.19
CA PHE A 76 -4.08 14.88 7.45
C PHE A 76 -2.87 15.21 8.34
N MET A 77 -1.68 15.36 7.76
CA MET A 77 -0.49 15.80 8.50
C MET A 77 -0.64 17.20 9.09
N ALA A 78 -1.41 18.10 8.45
CA ALA A 78 -1.71 19.41 9.00
C ALA A 78 -2.53 19.34 10.30
N ILE A 79 -3.33 18.29 10.48
CA ILE A 79 -4.20 18.10 11.65
C ILE A 79 -3.54 17.22 12.71
N PHE A 80 -2.92 16.12 12.28
CA PHE A 80 -2.40 15.06 13.17
C PHE A 80 -0.87 15.07 13.32
N GLY A 81 -0.18 16.01 12.67
CA GLY A 81 1.27 16.14 12.70
C GLY A 81 1.99 15.34 11.62
N GLU A 82 3.27 15.68 11.40
CA GLU A 82 4.19 15.02 10.46
C GLU A 82 4.79 13.76 11.11
N ASN A 83 3.96 12.74 11.21
CA ASN A 83 4.27 11.48 11.90
C ASN A 83 3.49 10.32 11.27
N ALA A 84 3.67 9.11 11.82
CA ALA A 84 3.02 7.91 11.31
C ALA A 84 1.47 7.97 11.38
N TRP A 85 0.88 8.69 12.35
CA TRP A 85 -0.56 8.92 12.42
C TRP A 85 -1.03 9.74 11.23
N GLY A 86 -0.43 10.92 11.00
CA GLY A 86 -0.79 11.81 9.89
C GLY A 86 -0.63 11.13 8.53
N ALA A 87 0.38 10.26 8.38
CA ALA A 87 0.65 9.53 7.14
C ALA A 87 -0.34 8.38 6.86
N ARG A 88 -0.83 7.64 7.89
CA ARG A 88 -1.63 6.42 7.72
C ARG A 88 -3.13 6.62 7.92
N LEU A 89 -3.56 7.58 8.74
CA LEU A 89 -4.99 7.85 8.98
C LEU A 89 -5.81 8.08 7.70
N PRO A 90 -5.32 8.73 6.64
CA PRO A 90 -6.06 8.82 5.39
C PRO A 90 -6.62 7.48 4.94
N ASN A 91 -5.82 6.41 5.01
CA ASN A 91 -6.22 5.09 4.52
C ASN A 91 -7.23 4.39 5.42
N VAL A 92 -7.27 4.68 6.72
CA VAL A 92 -8.34 4.22 7.61
C VAL A 92 -9.69 4.79 7.15
N PHE A 93 -9.75 6.10 6.87
CA PHE A 93 -10.96 6.75 6.39
C PHE A 93 -11.35 6.31 4.98
N ILE A 94 -10.39 6.22 4.05
CA ILE A 94 -10.62 5.76 2.68
C ILE A 94 -11.13 4.32 2.66
N SER A 95 -10.58 3.44 3.50
CA SER A 95 -11.02 2.05 3.60
C SER A 95 -12.42 1.94 4.22
N ALA A 96 -12.73 2.74 5.23
CA ALA A 96 -14.09 2.83 5.80
C ALA A 96 -15.11 3.32 4.75
N LEU A 97 -14.76 4.35 3.97
CA LEU A 97 -15.57 4.82 2.84
C LEU A 97 -15.74 3.73 1.76
N THR A 98 -14.67 2.99 1.47
CA THR A 98 -14.73 1.85 0.56
C THR A 98 -15.74 0.80 1.03
N LEU A 99 -15.72 0.44 2.31
CA LEU A 99 -16.72 -0.49 2.86
C LEU A 99 -18.15 0.05 2.72
N ALA A 100 -18.36 1.34 2.92
CA ALA A 100 -19.66 1.98 2.72
C ALA A 100 -20.12 1.90 1.26
N VAL A 101 -19.21 2.14 0.31
CA VAL A 101 -19.47 1.99 -1.13
C VAL A 101 -19.83 0.55 -1.48
N LEU A 102 -19.06 -0.44 -0.99
CA LEU A 102 -19.33 -1.87 -1.25
C LEU A 102 -20.69 -2.30 -0.68
N TYR A 103 -21.02 -1.84 0.54
CA TYR A 103 -22.34 -2.08 1.12
C TYR A 103 -23.45 -1.49 0.24
N TYR A 104 -23.32 -0.22 -0.15
CA TYR A 104 -24.32 0.44 -0.99
C TYR A 104 -24.52 -0.26 -2.32
N LEU A 105 -23.43 -0.59 -3.02
CA LEU A 105 -23.47 -1.29 -4.30
C LEU A 105 -24.05 -2.70 -4.16
N GLY A 106 -23.57 -3.46 -3.18
CA GLY A 106 -24.05 -4.82 -2.93
C GLY A 106 -25.53 -4.86 -2.57
N ARG A 107 -25.98 -3.93 -1.71
CA ARG A 107 -27.41 -3.73 -1.38
C ARG A 107 -28.25 -3.45 -2.61
N ARG A 108 -27.77 -2.54 -3.48
CA ARG A 108 -28.48 -2.13 -4.68
C ARG A 108 -28.56 -3.24 -5.73
N TRP A 109 -27.53 -4.08 -5.83
CA TRP A 109 -27.47 -5.13 -6.86
C TRP A 109 -28.15 -6.42 -6.43
N HIS A 110 -28.04 -6.81 -5.17
CA HIS A 110 -28.45 -8.12 -4.66
C HIS A 110 -29.17 -8.07 -3.31
N GLY A 111 -29.44 -6.88 -2.78
CA GLY A 111 -30.15 -6.66 -1.52
C GLY A 111 -29.24 -6.59 -0.30
N GLU A 112 -29.85 -6.24 0.85
CA GLU A 112 -29.19 -5.90 2.11
C GLU A 112 -28.20 -6.97 2.59
N GLY A 113 -28.59 -8.23 2.54
CA GLY A 113 -27.74 -9.33 3.01
C GLY A 113 -26.47 -9.48 2.19
N PHE A 114 -26.54 -9.20 0.90
CA PHE A 114 -25.36 -9.22 0.04
C PHE A 114 -24.42 -8.05 0.37
N GLY A 115 -24.96 -6.85 0.50
CA GLY A 115 -24.16 -5.67 0.87
C GLY A 115 -23.41 -5.86 2.18
N LEU A 116 -24.09 -6.36 3.23
CA LEU A 116 -23.46 -6.65 4.51
C LEU A 116 -22.39 -7.74 4.41
N THR A 117 -22.64 -8.80 3.66
CA THR A 117 -21.67 -9.89 3.50
C THR A 117 -20.44 -9.44 2.72
N TRP A 118 -20.64 -8.65 1.66
CA TRP A 118 -19.54 -8.15 0.83
C TRP A 118 -18.64 -7.18 1.59
N LEU A 119 -19.22 -6.15 2.23
CA LEU A 119 -18.49 -5.25 3.11
C LEU A 119 -17.70 -6.02 4.18
N PHE A 120 -18.34 -7.01 4.84
CA PHE A 120 -17.71 -7.77 5.91
C PHE A 120 -16.53 -8.59 5.40
N LEU A 121 -16.70 -9.35 4.30
CA LEU A 121 -15.63 -10.15 3.71
C LEU A 121 -14.45 -9.31 3.21
N GLN A 122 -14.72 -8.10 2.68
CA GLN A 122 -13.66 -7.16 2.34
C GLN A 122 -12.89 -6.70 3.58
N GLY A 123 -13.62 -6.33 4.65
CA GLY A 123 -13.01 -5.79 5.87
C GLY A 123 -12.21 -6.79 6.69
N VAL A 124 -12.57 -8.09 6.65
CA VAL A 124 -11.86 -9.14 7.41
C VAL A 124 -10.75 -9.81 6.59
N SER A 125 -10.61 -9.51 5.31
CA SER A 125 -9.54 -10.09 4.49
C SER A 125 -8.20 -9.45 4.80
N LEU A 126 -7.14 -10.28 4.83
CA LEU A 126 -5.82 -9.93 5.36
C LEU A 126 -5.23 -8.65 4.72
N LEU A 127 -4.98 -8.65 3.42
CA LEU A 127 -4.35 -7.48 2.77
C LEU A 127 -5.23 -6.22 2.72
N PRO A 128 -6.55 -6.26 2.48
CA PRO A 128 -7.40 -5.09 2.67
C PRO A 128 -7.32 -4.46 4.06
N SER A 129 -7.31 -5.28 5.13
CA SER A 129 -7.15 -4.82 6.50
C SER A 129 -5.75 -4.25 6.75
N PHE A 130 -4.70 -4.89 6.24
CA PHE A 130 -3.33 -4.39 6.31
C PHE A 130 -3.17 -3.03 5.60
N TYR A 131 -3.68 -2.89 4.37
CA TYR A 131 -3.57 -1.63 3.62
C TYR A 131 -4.41 -0.48 4.22
N ALA A 132 -5.47 -0.79 4.95
CA ALA A 132 -6.19 0.22 5.70
C ALA A 132 -5.35 0.87 6.81
N ARG A 133 -4.29 0.20 7.28
CA ARG A 133 -3.36 0.65 8.33
C ARG A 133 -2.02 1.15 7.80
N SER A 134 -1.83 1.20 6.51
CA SER A 134 -0.58 1.61 5.87
C SER A 134 -0.70 2.95 5.16
N GLY A 135 0.41 3.69 5.00
CA GLY A 135 0.47 4.98 4.29
C GLY A 135 0.58 4.85 2.77
N LEU A 136 -0.04 3.79 2.18
CA LEU A 136 0.07 3.48 0.75
C LEU A 136 -0.96 4.20 -0.10
N ILE A 137 -0.62 4.49 -1.34
CA ILE A 137 -1.45 5.20 -2.31
C ILE A 137 -2.64 4.36 -2.84
N ASP A 138 -2.53 3.03 -2.77
CA ASP A 138 -3.42 2.09 -3.42
C ASP A 138 -4.88 2.10 -2.93
N PRO A 139 -5.21 2.26 -1.64
CA PRO A 139 -6.59 2.32 -1.20
C PRO A 139 -7.40 3.43 -1.89
N LEU A 140 -6.85 4.64 -2.00
CA LEU A 140 -7.49 5.77 -2.69
C LEU A 140 -7.64 5.52 -4.19
N PHE A 141 -6.56 5.06 -4.81
CA PHE A 141 -6.51 4.73 -6.22
C PHE A 141 -7.56 3.68 -6.61
N ASN A 142 -7.63 2.58 -5.85
CA ASN A 142 -8.56 1.49 -6.09
C ASN A 142 -10.03 1.93 -5.91
N LEU A 143 -10.32 2.77 -4.93
CA LEU A 143 -11.67 3.32 -4.73
C LEU A 143 -12.13 4.11 -5.96
N PHE A 144 -11.28 5.00 -6.50
CA PHE A 144 -11.62 5.76 -7.69
C PHE A 144 -11.78 4.88 -8.93
N MET A 145 -10.94 3.87 -9.11
CA MET A 145 -11.10 2.92 -10.22
C MET A 145 -12.36 2.07 -10.11
N LEU A 146 -12.74 1.65 -8.90
CA LEU A 146 -14.03 0.99 -8.65
C LEU A 146 -15.19 1.89 -9.07
N LEU A 147 -15.20 3.13 -8.60
CA LEU A 147 -16.26 4.10 -8.90
C LEU A 147 -16.32 4.42 -10.40
N ALA A 148 -15.17 4.63 -11.06
CA ALA A 148 -15.09 4.83 -12.50
C ALA A 148 -15.69 3.66 -13.27
N THR A 149 -15.33 2.43 -12.90
CA THR A 149 -15.85 1.20 -13.53
C THR A 149 -17.35 1.05 -13.34
N VAL A 150 -17.86 1.31 -12.14
CA VAL A 150 -19.30 1.24 -11.84
C VAL A 150 -20.08 2.31 -12.61
N CYS A 151 -19.59 3.55 -12.63
CA CYS A 151 -20.20 4.63 -13.39
C CYS A 151 -20.19 4.32 -14.90
N GLY A 152 -19.07 3.84 -15.45
CA GLY A 152 -18.96 3.43 -16.84
C GLY A 152 -19.94 2.32 -17.21
N ALA A 153 -20.08 1.32 -16.33
CA ALA A 153 -21.03 0.23 -16.53
C ALA A 153 -22.50 0.71 -16.53
N TYR A 154 -22.84 1.66 -15.64
CA TYR A 154 -24.18 2.29 -15.69
C TYR A 154 -24.37 3.18 -16.93
N ALA A 155 -23.32 3.82 -17.44
CA ALA A 155 -23.38 4.55 -18.71
C ALA A 155 -23.67 3.60 -19.88
N VAL A 156 -23.00 2.43 -19.91
CA VAL A 156 -23.27 1.35 -20.89
C VAL A 156 -24.70 0.84 -20.78
N GLU A 157 -25.20 0.59 -19.57
CA GLU A 157 -26.53 0.03 -19.36
C GLU A 157 -27.65 1.04 -19.67
N LYS A 158 -27.52 2.29 -19.20
CA LYS A 158 -28.59 3.30 -19.22
C LYS A 158 -28.44 4.33 -20.34
N GLY A 159 -27.26 4.47 -20.94
CA GLY A 159 -26.96 5.47 -21.97
C GLY A 159 -27.06 6.92 -21.50
N ARG A 160 -26.93 7.19 -20.21
CA ARG A 160 -27.08 8.54 -19.64
C ARG A 160 -25.71 9.22 -19.49
N LEU A 161 -25.59 10.44 -20.00
CA LEU A 161 -24.37 11.26 -19.97
C LEU A 161 -23.82 11.43 -18.54
N GLY A 162 -24.68 11.65 -17.53
CA GLY A 162 -24.25 11.82 -16.14
C GLY A 162 -23.41 10.67 -15.57
N TRP A 163 -23.68 9.41 -15.99
CA TRP A 163 -22.88 8.27 -15.62
C TRP A 163 -21.52 8.24 -16.34
N ALA A 164 -21.48 8.68 -17.60
CA ALA A 164 -20.22 8.81 -18.33
C ALA A 164 -19.36 9.93 -17.75
N LEU A 165 -19.96 11.07 -17.37
CA LEU A 165 -19.26 12.14 -16.63
C LEU A 165 -18.67 11.61 -15.31
N GLY A 166 -19.45 10.83 -14.52
CA GLY A 166 -18.97 10.20 -13.30
C GLY A 166 -17.80 9.22 -13.54
N MET A 167 -17.84 8.46 -14.65
CA MET A 167 -16.72 7.60 -15.04
C MET A 167 -15.45 8.42 -15.29
N GLY A 168 -15.54 9.46 -16.12
CA GLY A 168 -14.38 10.30 -16.47
C GLY A 168 -13.82 11.05 -15.26
N PHE A 169 -14.70 11.58 -14.40
CA PHE A 169 -14.31 12.26 -13.16
C PHE A 169 -13.50 11.32 -12.24
N CYS A 170 -14.05 10.14 -11.94
CA CYS A 170 -13.35 9.18 -11.08
C CYS A 170 -12.08 8.61 -11.74
N ALA A 171 -12.07 8.37 -13.05
CA ALA A 171 -10.87 7.95 -13.77
C ALA A 171 -9.80 9.05 -13.78
N GLY A 172 -10.21 10.32 -13.87
CA GLY A 172 -9.31 11.47 -13.73
C GLY A 172 -8.67 11.54 -12.35
N LEU A 173 -9.46 11.39 -11.27
CA LEU A 173 -8.94 11.33 -9.91
C LEU A 173 -8.00 10.13 -9.69
N ALA A 174 -8.34 8.96 -10.25
CA ALA A 174 -7.43 7.81 -10.22
C ALA A 174 -6.12 8.11 -10.96
N THR A 175 -6.18 8.79 -12.11
CA THR A 175 -4.99 9.20 -12.87
C THR A 175 -4.14 10.21 -12.09
N LEU A 176 -4.75 11.18 -11.41
CA LEU A 176 -4.05 12.12 -10.51
C LEU A 176 -3.52 11.43 -9.24
N THR A 177 -3.94 10.19 -8.96
CA THR A 177 -3.42 9.42 -7.83
C THR A 177 -2.20 8.58 -8.23
N LYS A 178 -2.25 7.82 -9.32
CA LYS A 178 -1.19 6.83 -9.67
C LYS A 178 -0.83 6.79 -11.16
N GLY A 179 -1.31 7.76 -11.95
CA GLY A 179 -0.97 7.88 -13.36
C GLY A 179 -1.91 7.13 -14.31
N PRO A 180 -1.44 6.82 -15.56
CA PRO A 180 -2.30 6.40 -16.69
C PRO A 180 -3.10 5.12 -16.44
N VAL A 181 -2.62 4.26 -15.56
CA VAL A 181 -3.31 3.01 -15.16
C VAL A 181 -4.71 3.31 -14.58
N GLY A 182 -4.90 4.51 -14.00
CA GLY A 182 -6.19 4.99 -13.48
C GLY A 182 -7.28 5.13 -14.55
N LEU A 183 -6.90 5.41 -15.79
CA LEU A 183 -7.82 5.40 -16.94
C LEU A 183 -7.86 4.02 -17.61
N LEU A 184 -6.71 3.38 -17.77
CA LEU A 184 -6.57 2.12 -18.51
C LEU A 184 -7.44 1.01 -17.96
N MET A 185 -7.42 0.77 -16.65
CA MET A 185 -8.10 -0.37 -16.05
C MET A 185 -9.63 -0.26 -16.11
N PRO A 186 -10.26 0.88 -15.76
CA PRO A 186 -11.68 1.08 -15.99
C PRO A 186 -12.07 1.00 -17.48
N ALA A 187 -11.21 1.55 -18.38
CA ALA A 187 -11.48 1.50 -19.82
C ALA A 187 -11.48 0.06 -20.36
N LEU A 188 -10.53 -0.78 -19.93
CA LEU A 188 -10.52 -2.21 -20.28
C LEU A 188 -11.77 -2.94 -19.77
N ALA A 189 -12.14 -2.72 -18.51
CA ALA A 189 -13.31 -3.37 -17.91
C ALA A 189 -14.63 -2.95 -18.58
N VAL A 190 -14.82 -1.64 -18.79
CA VAL A 190 -16.04 -1.07 -19.42
C VAL A 190 -16.07 -1.37 -20.91
N GLY A 191 -14.92 -1.32 -21.60
CA GLY A 191 -14.80 -1.69 -23.02
C GLY A 191 -15.16 -3.16 -23.25
N THR A 192 -14.67 -4.06 -22.39
CA THR A 192 -15.04 -5.48 -22.42
C THR A 192 -16.55 -5.67 -22.18
N LEU A 193 -17.12 -4.93 -21.21
CA LEU A 193 -18.57 -4.96 -20.96
C LEU A 193 -19.38 -4.48 -22.16
N LEU A 194 -18.94 -3.40 -22.84
CA LEU A 194 -19.54 -2.88 -24.08
C LEU A 194 -19.63 -3.95 -25.17
N LEU A 195 -18.53 -4.64 -25.42
CA LEU A 195 -18.44 -5.72 -26.39
C LEU A 195 -19.33 -6.90 -25.98
N PHE A 196 -19.21 -7.33 -24.72
CA PHE A 196 -19.96 -8.47 -24.18
C PHE A 196 -21.48 -8.27 -24.24
N ARG A 197 -21.96 -7.05 -23.94
CA ARG A 197 -23.37 -6.68 -23.99
C ARG A 197 -23.83 -6.19 -25.36
N ARG A 198 -22.95 -6.12 -26.34
CA ARG A 198 -23.21 -5.60 -27.70
C ARG A 198 -23.79 -4.18 -27.68
N GLN A 199 -23.30 -3.32 -26.79
CA GLN A 199 -23.77 -1.94 -26.61
C GLN A 199 -22.82 -0.91 -27.28
N LEU A 200 -22.24 -1.24 -28.44
CA LEU A 200 -21.32 -0.38 -29.17
C LEU A 200 -21.85 1.05 -29.44
N PRO A 201 -23.16 1.28 -29.69
CA PRO A 201 -23.68 2.64 -29.85
C PRO A 201 -23.47 3.55 -28.62
N ARG A 202 -23.22 2.97 -27.45
CA ARG A 202 -22.93 3.74 -26.19
C ARG A 202 -21.53 4.31 -26.14
N ILE A 203 -20.63 3.92 -27.05
CA ILE A 203 -19.23 4.39 -27.06
C ILE A 203 -19.16 5.92 -27.19
N GLY A 204 -20.04 6.53 -28.00
CA GLY A 204 -20.09 8.00 -28.15
C GLY A 204 -20.38 8.73 -26.84
N VAL A 205 -21.33 8.20 -26.04
CA VAL A 205 -21.67 8.77 -24.72
C VAL A 205 -20.50 8.64 -23.75
N LEU A 206 -19.79 7.48 -23.75
CA LEU A 206 -18.62 7.25 -22.90
C LEU A 206 -17.45 8.16 -23.26
N LEU A 207 -17.16 8.30 -24.57
CA LEU A 207 -16.06 9.14 -25.04
C LEU A 207 -16.36 10.63 -24.79
N LEU A 208 -17.57 11.08 -25.10
CA LEU A 208 -17.96 12.49 -24.89
C LEU A 208 -18.00 12.85 -23.41
N GLY A 209 -18.83 12.15 -22.63
CA GLY A 209 -18.98 12.48 -21.20
C GLY A 209 -17.75 12.10 -20.38
N GLY A 210 -17.22 10.89 -20.61
CA GLY A 210 -16.01 10.41 -19.91
C GLY A 210 -14.78 11.25 -20.26
N GLY A 211 -14.57 11.54 -21.55
CA GLY A 211 -13.44 12.37 -22.01
C GLY A 211 -13.52 13.81 -21.51
N LEU A 212 -14.72 14.42 -21.55
CA LEU A 212 -14.92 15.78 -21.04
C LEU A 212 -14.60 15.87 -19.53
N ALA A 213 -15.18 14.99 -18.71
CA ALA A 213 -14.97 15.04 -17.27
C ALA A 213 -13.52 14.64 -16.89
N PHE A 214 -12.92 13.70 -17.58
CA PHE A 214 -11.52 13.34 -17.42
C PHE A 214 -10.61 14.54 -17.73
N GLY A 215 -10.84 15.21 -18.87
CA GLY A 215 -10.10 16.41 -19.27
C GLY A 215 -10.25 17.56 -18.28
N MET A 216 -11.45 17.76 -17.70
CA MET A 216 -11.68 18.78 -16.67
C MET A 216 -10.91 18.48 -15.36
N VAL A 217 -10.68 17.23 -15.01
CA VAL A 217 -9.96 16.85 -13.79
C VAL A 217 -8.44 16.87 -14.01
N VAL A 218 -7.96 16.26 -15.09
CA VAL A 218 -6.52 16.08 -15.32
C VAL A 218 -5.92 17.26 -16.08
N GLY A 219 -6.69 17.88 -16.97
CA GLY A 219 -6.23 18.96 -17.86
C GLY A 219 -5.64 20.17 -17.15
N PRO A 220 -6.28 20.75 -16.11
CA PRO A 220 -5.72 21.88 -15.38
C PRO A 220 -4.36 21.56 -14.76
N TRP A 221 -4.21 20.39 -14.15
CA TRP A 221 -2.93 19.96 -13.59
C TRP A 221 -1.85 19.79 -14.66
N LEU A 222 -2.18 19.14 -15.78
CA LEU A 222 -1.24 19.00 -16.91
C LEU A 222 -0.84 20.35 -17.49
N ALA A 223 -1.81 21.28 -17.64
CA ALA A 223 -1.52 22.62 -18.17
C ALA A 223 -0.54 23.39 -17.27
N LEU A 224 -0.77 23.35 -15.94
CA LEU A 224 0.12 23.98 -14.97
C LEU A 224 1.50 23.31 -14.96
N LEU A 225 1.56 21.98 -15.06
CA LEU A 225 2.82 21.26 -15.12
C LEU A 225 3.63 21.61 -16.38
N LEU A 226 2.96 21.68 -17.54
CA LEU A 226 3.60 22.10 -18.81
C LEU A 226 4.12 23.55 -18.76
N GLN A 227 3.44 24.44 -18.03
CA GLN A 227 3.89 25.83 -17.87
C GLN A 227 5.08 25.95 -16.91
N SER A 228 5.22 25.04 -15.93
CA SER A 228 6.26 25.14 -14.89
C SER A 228 7.65 24.78 -15.38
N ASP A 229 7.80 23.85 -16.34
CA ASP A 229 9.09 23.31 -16.76
C ASP A 229 9.21 22.95 -18.26
N GLY A 230 8.26 23.42 -19.08
CA GLY A 230 8.24 23.14 -20.52
C GLY A 230 7.95 21.68 -20.87
N GLY A 231 7.45 20.90 -19.93
CA GLY A 231 7.06 19.50 -20.15
C GLY A 231 8.13 18.46 -19.85
N LYS A 232 9.28 18.87 -19.30
CA LYS A 232 10.35 17.94 -18.91
C LYS A 232 9.86 16.93 -17.85
N LEU A 233 9.20 17.41 -16.78
CA LEU A 233 8.62 16.56 -15.74
C LEU A 233 7.64 15.53 -16.30
N LEU A 234 6.84 15.93 -17.28
CA LEU A 234 5.90 15.01 -17.94
C LEU A 234 6.62 13.96 -18.78
N ALA A 235 7.69 14.33 -19.47
CA ALA A 235 8.52 13.39 -20.25
C ALA A 235 9.21 12.37 -19.33
N ASP A 236 9.78 12.82 -18.21
CA ASP A 236 10.45 11.97 -17.22
C ASP A 236 9.43 11.01 -16.55
N PHE A 237 8.21 11.51 -16.25
CA PHE A 237 7.12 10.69 -15.75
C PHE A 237 6.74 9.55 -16.73
N TRP A 238 6.60 9.85 -18.03
CA TRP A 238 6.30 8.84 -19.04
C TRP A 238 7.43 7.83 -19.22
N ALA A 239 8.68 8.29 -19.23
CA ALA A 239 9.86 7.41 -19.29
C ALA A 239 9.89 6.43 -18.10
N TYR A 240 9.56 6.92 -16.90
CA TYR A 240 9.44 6.08 -15.70
C TYR A 240 8.31 5.05 -15.82
N GLN A 241 7.11 5.44 -16.28
CA GLN A 241 5.99 4.50 -16.47
C GLN A 241 6.35 3.39 -17.47
N TRP A 242 7.06 3.74 -18.56
CA TRP A 242 7.53 2.76 -19.54
C TRP A 242 8.57 1.79 -18.96
N ARG A 243 9.48 2.30 -18.13
CA ARG A 243 10.47 1.47 -17.42
C ARG A 243 9.80 0.45 -16.51
N LEU A 244 8.82 0.86 -15.70
CA LEU A 244 8.06 -0.05 -14.83
C LEU A 244 7.36 -1.18 -15.59
N PHE A 245 6.89 -0.90 -16.80
CA PHE A 245 6.25 -1.89 -17.66
C PHE A 245 7.25 -2.88 -18.26
N SER A 246 8.38 -2.39 -18.74
CA SER A 246 9.31 -3.13 -19.61
C SER A 246 10.44 -3.84 -18.85
N THR A 247 10.81 -3.38 -17.65
CA THR A 247 11.94 -3.89 -16.87
C THR A 247 11.55 -4.16 -15.42
N PRO A 248 12.21 -5.12 -14.72
CA PRO A 248 12.09 -5.24 -13.27
C PRO A 248 12.69 -4.00 -12.60
N ASP A 249 11.87 -3.15 -11.99
CA ASP A 249 12.35 -1.98 -11.25
C ASP A 249 12.83 -2.38 -9.86
N ALA A 250 13.95 -1.78 -9.41
CA ALA A 250 14.55 -2.01 -8.08
C ALA A 250 14.70 -3.50 -7.70
N GLY A 251 14.87 -4.40 -8.67
CA GLY A 251 15.00 -5.84 -8.41
C GLY A 251 13.68 -6.58 -8.16
N HIS A 252 12.54 -5.90 -8.27
CA HIS A 252 11.21 -6.50 -8.07
C HIS A 252 10.73 -7.29 -9.30
N GLY A 253 11.45 -8.33 -9.69
CA GLY A 253 11.03 -9.31 -10.68
C GLY A 253 10.32 -10.51 -10.05
N GLY A 254 9.57 -11.29 -10.85
CA GLY A 254 8.92 -12.50 -10.33
C GLY A 254 8.15 -13.28 -11.40
N PRO A 255 7.68 -14.50 -11.07
CA PRO A 255 6.95 -15.34 -11.99
C PRO A 255 5.58 -14.74 -12.36
N TRP A 256 5.02 -15.15 -13.50
CA TRP A 256 3.72 -14.64 -13.98
C TRP A 256 2.57 -14.90 -13.00
N TYR A 257 2.64 -15.96 -12.21
CA TYR A 257 1.61 -16.34 -11.23
C TYR A 257 1.75 -15.62 -9.87
N TYR A 258 2.73 -14.73 -9.71
CA TYR A 258 2.98 -13.99 -8.46
C TYR A 258 1.71 -13.37 -7.86
N HIS A 259 0.97 -12.61 -8.68
CA HIS A 259 -0.24 -11.93 -8.21
C HIS A 259 -1.40 -12.89 -7.88
N LEU A 260 -1.45 -14.08 -8.49
CA LEU A 260 -2.44 -15.10 -8.12
C LEU A 260 -2.16 -15.64 -6.71
N VAL A 261 -0.89 -15.87 -6.37
CA VAL A 261 -0.48 -16.29 -5.01
C VAL A 261 -0.76 -15.19 -4.01
N VAL A 262 -0.39 -13.93 -4.34
CA VAL A 262 -0.66 -12.77 -3.48
C VAL A 262 -2.16 -12.65 -3.17
N VAL A 263 -3.02 -12.77 -4.17
CA VAL A 263 -4.48 -12.70 -3.99
C VAL A 263 -5.01 -13.91 -3.21
N ALA A 264 -4.49 -15.10 -3.48
CA ALA A 264 -4.93 -16.32 -2.79
C ALA A 264 -4.68 -16.23 -1.27
N ILE A 265 -3.51 -15.74 -0.86
CA ILE A 265 -3.15 -15.59 0.56
C ILE A 265 -3.72 -14.29 1.13
N GLY A 266 -3.52 -13.19 0.42
CA GLY A 266 -3.86 -11.85 0.90
C GLY A 266 -5.37 -11.58 1.04
N MET A 267 -6.20 -12.30 0.30
CA MET A 267 -7.65 -12.25 0.44
C MET A 267 -8.21 -13.37 1.31
N PHE A 268 -7.38 -14.04 2.10
CA PHE A 268 -7.87 -15.02 3.11
C PHE A 268 -8.84 -14.33 4.09
N PRO A 269 -10.00 -14.90 4.41
CA PRO A 269 -10.56 -16.17 3.92
C PRO A 269 -11.36 -16.06 2.60
N ALA A 270 -11.64 -14.85 2.10
CA ALA A 270 -12.53 -14.61 0.97
C ALA A 270 -12.05 -15.28 -0.32
N SER A 271 -10.74 -15.31 -0.59
CA SER A 271 -10.16 -15.92 -1.79
C SER A 271 -10.55 -17.40 -1.97
N LEU A 272 -10.53 -18.15 -0.88
CA LEU A 272 -10.84 -19.58 -0.89
C LEU A 272 -12.33 -19.83 -1.19
N TRP A 273 -13.20 -18.94 -0.71
CA TRP A 273 -14.63 -19.04 -0.99
C TRP A 273 -14.97 -18.58 -2.41
N ALA A 274 -14.24 -17.59 -2.93
CA ALA A 274 -14.42 -17.12 -4.31
C ALA A 274 -14.24 -18.25 -5.35
N ILE A 275 -13.41 -19.27 -5.07
CA ILE A 275 -13.23 -20.45 -5.92
C ILE A 275 -14.58 -21.16 -6.18
N GLY A 276 -15.49 -21.15 -5.20
CA GLY A 276 -16.82 -21.74 -5.32
C GLY A 276 -17.78 -21.01 -6.30
N ALA A 277 -17.37 -19.88 -6.86
CA ALA A 277 -18.20 -19.07 -7.76
C ALA A 277 -18.27 -19.60 -9.20
N TRP A 278 -17.73 -20.78 -9.50
CA TRP A 278 -17.74 -21.37 -10.85
C TRP A 278 -19.15 -21.56 -11.45
N ARG A 279 -20.21 -21.59 -10.61
CA ARG A 279 -21.62 -21.61 -11.05
C ARG A 279 -22.28 -20.24 -11.09
N LEU A 280 -21.50 -19.14 -10.98
CA LEU A 280 -22.04 -17.79 -11.03
C LEU A 280 -22.76 -17.55 -12.36
N PRO A 281 -24.03 -17.14 -12.36
CA PRO A 281 -24.77 -16.86 -13.59
C PRO A 281 -24.33 -15.51 -14.18
N PHE A 282 -23.09 -15.41 -14.67
CA PHE A 282 -22.43 -14.17 -15.07
C PHE A 282 -23.29 -13.29 -15.99
N ARG A 283 -23.96 -13.92 -17.00
CA ARG A 283 -24.80 -13.18 -17.95
C ARG A 283 -26.05 -12.53 -17.32
N LYS A 284 -26.51 -13.05 -16.17
CA LYS A 284 -27.67 -12.53 -15.44
C LYS A 284 -27.32 -11.45 -14.41
N LEU A 285 -26.04 -11.19 -14.19
CA LEU A 285 -25.61 -10.16 -13.26
C LEU A 285 -25.93 -8.76 -13.79
N PRO A 286 -26.17 -7.78 -12.90
CA PRO A 286 -26.21 -6.36 -13.28
C PRO A 286 -24.93 -5.93 -14.00
N ALA A 287 -25.02 -4.98 -14.93
CA ALA A 287 -23.88 -4.51 -15.71
C ALA A 287 -22.69 -4.07 -14.84
N PRO A 288 -22.88 -3.31 -13.73
CA PRO A 288 -21.76 -2.93 -12.87
C PRO A 288 -21.06 -4.12 -12.19
N ALA A 289 -21.81 -5.17 -11.82
CA ALA A 289 -21.22 -6.37 -11.25
C ALA A 289 -20.38 -7.14 -12.30
N GLN A 290 -20.85 -7.22 -13.55
CA GLN A 290 -20.06 -7.79 -14.64
C GLN A 290 -18.79 -6.99 -14.90
N ALA A 291 -18.88 -5.65 -14.93
CA ALA A 291 -17.72 -4.77 -15.11
C ALA A 291 -16.70 -4.93 -13.98
N LEU A 292 -17.17 -5.05 -12.73
CA LEU A 292 -16.29 -5.33 -11.58
C LEU A 292 -15.52 -6.65 -11.76
N LEU A 293 -16.17 -7.69 -12.24
CA LEU A 293 -15.50 -8.98 -12.49
C LEU A 293 -14.54 -8.91 -13.67
N TRP A 294 -14.85 -8.14 -14.71
CA TRP A 294 -13.89 -7.83 -15.78
C TRP A 294 -12.70 -7.02 -15.28
N LEU A 295 -12.95 -6.03 -14.42
CA LEU A 295 -11.87 -5.27 -13.77
C LEU A 295 -10.93 -6.19 -12.97
N THR A 296 -11.50 -7.13 -12.22
CA THR A 296 -10.73 -8.14 -11.47
C THR A 296 -9.89 -9.01 -12.40
N ALA A 297 -10.48 -9.52 -13.47
CA ALA A 297 -9.77 -10.34 -14.45
C ALA A 297 -8.64 -9.56 -15.14
N TRP A 298 -8.92 -8.34 -15.62
CA TRP A 298 -7.91 -7.49 -16.24
C TRP A 298 -6.78 -7.11 -15.29
N THR A 299 -7.09 -6.85 -14.02
CA THR A 299 -6.05 -6.59 -13.01
C THR A 299 -5.07 -7.77 -12.93
N LEU A 300 -5.58 -8.98 -12.79
CA LEU A 300 -4.73 -10.17 -12.70
C LEU A 300 -3.95 -10.41 -14.01
N VAL A 301 -4.58 -10.22 -15.17
CA VAL A 301 -3.92 -10.41 -16.48
C VAL A 301 -2.81 -9.37 -16.68
N VAL A 302 -3.13 -8.08 -16.55
CA VAL A 302 -2.17 -6.99 -16.83
C VAL A 302 -0.96 -7.09 -15.91
N PHE A 303 -1.17 -7.24 -14.59
CA PHE A 303 -0.05 -7.31 -13.66
C PHE A 303 0.69 -8.66 -13.67
N SER A 304 0.10 -9.71 -14.24
CA SER A 304 0.83 -10.93 -14.56
C SER A 304 1.82 -10.76 -15.73
N ILE A 305 1.50 -9.88 -16.68
CA ILE A 305 2.35 -9.57 -17.86
C ILE A 305 3.45 -8.57 -17.49
N VAL A 306 3.13 -7.51 -16.71
CA VAL A 306 4.10 -6.48 -16.27
C VAL A 306 5.26 -7.13 -15.55
N LYS A 307 6.50 -6.73 -15.87
CA LYS A 307 7.72 -7.36 -15.33
C LYS A 307 7.99 -7.02 -13.87
N THR A 308 7.71 -5.79 -13.46
CA THR A 308 7.81 -5.39 -12.04
C THR A 308 6.67 -6.01 -11.23
N LYS A 309 7.03 -6.79 -10.21
CA LYS A 309 6.09 -7.51 -9.33
C LYS A 309 6.08 -6.89 -7.94
N ILE A 310 5.05 -6.12 -7.62
CA ILE A 310 4.88 -5.48 -6.31
C ILE A 310 3.56 -5.95 -5.69
N LEU A 311 3.58 -6.22 -4.38
CA LEU A 311 2.49 -6.86 -3.64
C LEU A 311 1.13 -6.16 -3.86
N HIS A 312 1.11 -4.82 -3.81
CA HIS A 312 -0.11 -4.03 -3.89
C HIS A 312 -0.67 -3.84 -5.31
N TYR A 313 0.04 -4.23 -6.38
CA TYR A 313 -0.47 -4.09 -7.75
C TYR A 313 -1.72 -4.92 -8.03
N SER A 314 -1.91 -6.04 -7.34
CA SER A 314 -3.12 -6.86 -7.45
C SER A 314 -4.28 -6.39 -6.56
N SER A 315 -4.11 -5.35 -5.74
CA SER A 315 -5.11 -4.93 -4.74
C SER A 315 -6.46 -4.52 -5.32
N LEU A 316 -6.49 -4.00 -6.54
CA LEU A 316 -7.74 -3.67 -7.25
C LEU A 316 -8.63 -4.91 -7.49
N SER A 317 -8.06 -6.11 -7.58
CA SER A 317 -8.81 -7.35 -7.74
C SER A 317 -9.59 -7.77 -6.50
N TYR A 318 -9.26 -7.24 -5.32
CA TYR A 318 -9.82 -7.65 -4.04
C TYR A 318 -11.33 -7.41 -3.94
N TYR A 319 -11.84 -6.36 -4.57
CA TYR A 319 -13.27 -6.07 -4.60
C TYR A 319 -14.08 -7.16 -5.31
N GLY A 320 -13.58 -7.67 -6.43
CA GLY A 320 -14.23 -8.76 -7.15
C GLY A 320 -14.08 -10.10 -6.44
N VAL A 321 -12.93 -10.36 -5.80
CA VAL A 321 -12.72 -11.59 -5.02
C VAL A 321 -13.68 -11.65 -3.83
N SER A 322 -13.79 -10.57 -3.05
CA SER A 322 -14.75 -10.49 -1.93
C SER A 322 -16.21 -10.49 -2.39
N TYR A 323 -16.53 -9.93 -3.58
CA TYR A 323 -17.84 -10.03 -4.21
C TYR A 323 -18.19 -11.50 -4.54
N LEU A 324 -17.28 -12.23 -5.18
CA LEU A 324 -17.46 -13.64 -5.50
C LEU A 324 -17.63 -14.48 -4.23
N ALA A 325 -16.85 -14.22 -3.20
CA ALA A 325 -16.97 -14.87 -1.90
C ALA A 325 -18.33 -14.59 -1.25
N ALA A 326 -18.83 -13.35 -1.29
CA ALA A 326 -20.15 -12.98 -0.80
C ALA A 326 -21.27 -13.71 -1.56
N TRP A 327 -21.12 -13.81 -2.88
CA TRP A 327 -22.06 -14.56 -3.71
C TRP A 327 -22.11 -16.04 -3.35
N VAL A 328 -20.95 -16.69 -3.19
CA VAL A 328 -20.83 -18.09 -2.78
C VAL A 328 -21.41 -18.29 -1.37
N TRP A 329 -21.12 -17.39 -0.43
CA TRP A 329 -21.65 -17.44 0.92
C TRP A 329 -23.20 -17.47 0.96
N LEU A 330 -23.83 -16.67 0.14
CA LEU A 330 -25.28 -16.54 0.14
C LEU A 330 -26.00 -17.63 -0.68
N TYR A 331 -25.42 -18.04 -1.80
CA TYR A 331 -26.12 -18.88 -2.79
C TYR A 331 -25.54 -20.30 -2.91
N HIS A 332 -24.30 -20.54 -2.43
CA HIS A 332 -23.63 -21.85 -2.54
C HIS A 332 -23.12 -22.38 -1.19
N ARG A 333 -23.91 -22.27 -0.15
CA ARG A 333 -23.55 -22.64 1.24
C ARG A 333 -23.00 -24.06 1.41
N ARG A 334 -23.52 -25.03 0.63
CA ARG A 334 -23.03 -26.42 0.69
C ARG A 334 -21.54 -26.53 0.32
N TRP A 335 -21.11 -25.73 -0.66
CA TRP A 335 -19.70 -25.69 -1.05
C TRP A 335 -18.82 -25.11 0.06
N ILE A 336 -19.27 -24.04 0.71
CA ILE A 336 -18.53 -23.41 1.82
C ILE A 336 -18.25 -24.39 2.95
N TRP A 337 -19.27 -25.18 3.35
CA TRP A 337 -19.12 -26.09 4.49
C TRP A 337 -18.45 -27.43 4.14
N ARG A 338 -18.27 -27.74 2.88
CA ARG A 338 -17.53 -28.91 2.40
C ARG A 338 -16.14 -28.49 1.94
N THR A 339 -15.98 -28.20 0.65
CA THR A 339 -14.68 -27.90 0.03
C THR A 339 -14.08 -26.57 0.53
N GLY A 340 -14.87 -25.50 0.52
CA GLY A 340 -14.40 -24.18 0.93
C GLY A 340 -14.02 -24.13 2.41
N GLY A 341 -14.78 -24.82 3.28
CA GLY A 341 -14.46 -24.93 4.69
C GLY A 341 -13.17 -25.72 4.92
N VAL A 342 -13.02 -26.88 4.29
CA VAL A 342 -11.78 -27.68 4.40
C VAL A 342 -10.57 -26.83 3.97
N LEU A 343 -10.65 -26.14 2.82
CA LEU A 343 -9.58 -25.26 2.36
C LEU A 343 -9.30 -24.14 3.36
N THR A 344 -10.33 -23.50 3.92
CA THR A 344 -10.17 -22.45 4.94
C THR A 344 -9.49 -22.99 6.20
N GLY A 345 -9.89 -24.20 6.65
CA GLY A 345 -9.26 -24.88 7.77
C GLY A 345 -7.79 -25.19 7.53
N LEU A 346 -7.46 -25.78 6.39
CA LEU A 346 -6.09 -26.15 6.03
C LEU A 346 -5.18 -24.92 5.88
N ILE A 347 -5.59 -23.93 5.10
CA ILE A 347 -4.78 -22.73 4.89
C ILE A 347 -4.69 -21.92 6.18
N GLY A 348 -5.79 -21.78 6.93
CA GLY A 348 -5.76 -21.11 8.23
C GLY A 348 -4.86 -21.82 9.24
N LEU A 349 -4.84 -23.15 9.24
CA LEU A 349 -3.92 -23.91 10.09
C LEU A 349 -2.45 -23.71 9.65
N LEU A 350 -2.16 -23.70 8.34
CA LEU A 350 -0.82 -23.38 7.84
C LEU A 350 -0.39 -21.96 8.23
N LEU A 351 -1.27 -20.99 8.15
CA LEU A 351 -1.01 -19.61 8.61
C LEU A 351 -0.77 -19.57 10.13
N ALA A 352 -1.56 -20.30 10.90
CA ALA A 352 -1.39 -20.40 12.35
C ALA A 352 -0.03 -21.04 12.71
N ILE A 353 0.32 -22.15 12.08
CA ILE A 353 1.62 -22.82 12.27
C ILE A 353 2.76 -21.89 11.87
N GLY A 354 2.68 -21.28 10.69
CA GLY A 354 3.67 -20.29 10.23
C GLY A 354 3.89 -19.17 11.25
N THR A 355 2.77 -18.66 11.82
CA THR A 355 2.81 -17.65 12.90
C THR A 355 3.54 -18.17 14.14
N LEU A 356 3.17 -19.36 14.63
CA LEU A 356 3.79 -19.97 15.80
C LEU A 356 5.29 -20.20 15.60
N CYS A 357 5.69 -20.60 14.39
CA CYS A 357 7.08 -20.85 14.06
C CYS A 357 7.96 -19.60 14.06
N VAL A 358 7.39 -18.39 13.86
CA VAL A 358 8.19 -17.14 13.80
C VAL A 358 8.99 -16.94 15.08
N GLY A 359 8.35 -16.96 16.25
CA GLY A 359 9.03 -16.78 17.54
C GLY A 359 10.09 -17.85 17.77
N VAL A 360 9.75 -19.13 17.52
CA VAL A 360 10.66 -20.26 17.68
C VAL A 360 11.88 -20.14 16.76
N ILE A 361 11.67 -19.84 15.47
CA ILE A 361 12.76 -19.65 14.50
C ILE A 361 13.66 -18.51 14.95
N MET A 362 13.11 -17.39 15.34
CA MET A 362 13.88 -16.23 15.75
C MET A 362 14.61 -16.43 17.09
N HIS A 363 14.05 -17.23 18.02
CA HIS A 363 14.73 -17.61 19.24
C HIS A 363 15.99 -18.45 18.97
N PHE A 364 15.92 -19.39 18.03
CA PHE A 364 17.07 -20.25 17.67
C PHE A 364 17.96 -19.63 16.59
N TRP A 365 17.58 -18.51 15.97
CA TRP A 365 18.27 -17.87 14.86
C TRP A 365 19.76 -17.54 15.13
N PRO A 366 20.16 -17.09 16.34
CA PRO A 366 21.57 -16.82 16.62
C PRO A 366 22.49 -18.02 16.39
N ARG A 367 21.95 -19.25 16.45
CA ARG A 367 22.73 -20.49 16.19
C ARG A 367 23.04 -20.70 14.71
N TRP A 368 22.25 -20.10 13.82
CA TRP A 368 22.36 -20.26 12.36
C TRP A 368 22.80 -18.99 11.64
N ILE A 369 23.11 -17.95 12.39
CA ILE A 369 23.43 -16.63 11.85
C ILE A 369 24.62 -16.65 10.88
N GLN A 370 25.61 -17.51 11.12
CA GLN A 370 26.77 -17.69 10.25
C GLN A 370 26.43 -18.32 8.90
N GLN A 371 25.26 -18.95 8.78
CA GLN A 371 24.79 -19.56 7.54
C GLN A 371 24.08 -18.53 6.63
N ILE A 372 23.76 -17.34 7.16
CA ILE A 372 23.16 -16.27 6.38
C ILE A 372 24.25 -15.69 5.48
N LYS A 373 23.99 -15.74 4.18
CA LYS A 373 24.93 -15.20 3.17
C LYS A 373 24.90 -13.69 3.04
N ASP A 374 23.82 -13.04 3.47
CA ASP A 374 23.67 -11.58 3.40
C ASP A 374 24.32 -10.91 4.62
N PRO A 375 25.45 -10.18 4.45
CA PRO A 375 26.14 -9.53 5.55
C PRO A 375 25.30 -8.47 6.28
N PHE A 376 24.38 -7.81 5.56
CA PHE A 376 23.47 -6.84 6.16
C PHE A 376 22.52 -7.51 7.17
N MET A 377 21.86 -8.59 6.74
CA MET A 377 20.95 -9.35 7.62
C MET A 377 21.71 -9.98 8.78
N GLN A 378 22.92 -10.49 8.53
CA GLN A 378 23.76 -11.05 9.59
C GLN A 378 24.06 -10.00 10.65
N ALA A 379 24.55 -8.82 10.27
CA ALA A 379 24.85 -7.72 11.18
C ALA A 379 23.60 -7.16 11.87
N ALA A 380 22.47 -7.05 11.15
CA ALA A 380 21.21 -6.60 11.72
C ALA A 380 20.77 -7.48 12.90
N ILE A 381 20.89 -8.78 12.76
CA ILE A 381 20.48 -9.73 13.81
C ILE A 381 21.51 -9.78 14.95
N GLN A 382 22.81 -9.76 14.64
CA GLN A 382 23.87 -9.81 15.66
C GLN A 382 23.91 -8.57 16.54
N ASN A 383 23.73 -7.39 15.95
CA ASN A 383 23.98 -6.13 16.62
C ASN A 383 22.69 -5.41 17.06
N THR A 384 21.52 -6.04 16.90
CA THR A 384 20.24 -5.51 17.41
C THR A 384 19.83 -6.33 18.63
N PRO A 385 19.87 -5.77 19.85
CA PRO A 385 19.54 -6.47 21.08
C PRO A 385 18.02 -6.65 21.20
N LEU A 386 17.46 -7.64 20.53
CA LEU A 386 16.06 -8.05 20.66
C LEU A 386 15.99 -9.42 21.29
N ASP A 387 15.36 -9.51 22.44
CA ASP A 387 15.11 -10.78 23.09
C ASP A 387 13.91 -11.48 22.41
N TRP A 388 14.17 -12.69 21.92
CA TRP A 388 13.15 -13.60 21.42
C TRP A 388 13.02 -14.77 22.38
N GLU A 389 11.90 -14.81 23.08
CA GLU A 389 11.60 -15.87 24.05
C GLU A 389 11.12 -17.18 23.37
N GLY A 390 10.77 -17.09 22.07
CA GLY A 390 10.18 -18.19 21.31
C GLY A 390 8.66 -18.24 21.39
N THR A 391 8.06 -17.37 22.19
CA THR A 391 6.61 -17.33 22.43
C THR A 391 5.88 -16.29 21.58
N GLU A 392 6.59 -15.43 20.85
CA GLU A 392 6.02 -14.29 20.09
C GLU A 392 5.04 -14.69 18.99
N GLY A 393 5.14 -15.95 18.57
CA GLY A 393 4.17 -16.53 17.63
C GLY A 393 2.82 -16.90 18.22
N TRP A 394 2.58 -16.66 19.55
CA TRP A 394 1.34 -17.01 20.23
C TRP A 394 0.04 -16.55 19.53
N PRO A 395 -0.01 -15.46 18.73
CA PRO A 395 -1.21 -15.13 17.97
C PRO A 395 -1.67 -16.26 17.03
N GLY A 396 -0.76 -17.15 16.63
CA GLY A 396 -1.10 -18.37 15.89
C GLY A 396 -2.09 -19.28 16.63
N PHE A 397 -2.05 -19.32 17.98
CA PHE A 397 -3.04 -20.06 18.78
C PHE A 397 -4.42 -19.42 18.70
N VAL A 398 -4.52 -18.10 18.56
CA VAL A 398 -5.80 -17.40 18.37
C VAL A 398 -6.46 -17.85 17.07
N LEU A 399 -5.68 -17.92 15.99
CA LEU A 399 -6.18 -18.39 14.70
C LEU A 399 -6.53 -19.89 14.75
N ALA A 400 -5.64 -20.75 15.25
CA ALA A 400 -5.89 -22.18 15.36
C ALA A 400 -7.08 -22.51 16.26
N GLY A 401 -7.12 -21.92 17.47
CA GLY A 401 -8.20 -22.11 18.43
C GLY A 401 -9.55 -21.59 17.92
N GLY A 402 -9.54 -20.41 17.30
CA GLY A 402 -10.74 -19.84 16.68
C GLY A 402 -11.27 -20.70 15.53
N LEU A 403 -10.41 -21.27 14.70
CA LEU A 403 -10.78 -22.23 13.66
C LEU A 403 -11.32 -23.53 14.27
N ALA A 404 -10.69 -24.06 15.33
CA ALA A 404 -11.19 -25.24 16.04
C ALA A 404 -12.61 -24.99 16.58
N VAL A 405 -12.84 -23.87 17.26
CA VAL A 405 -14.18 -23.47 17.75
C VAL A 405 -15.18 -23.36 16.58
N LEU A 406 -14.77 -22.80 15.45
CA LEU A 406 -15.61 -22.66 14.25
C LEU A 406 -16.10 -24.00 13.70
N TYR A 407 -15.25 -25.04 13.73
CA TYR A 407 -15.58 -26.36 13.16
C TYR A 407 -16.20 -27.32 14.17
N LEU A 408 -15.84 -27.22 15.45
CA LEU A 408 -16.31 -28.13 16.47
C LEU A 408 -17.68 -27.74 17.04
N LEU A 409 -18.01 -26.45 17.10
CA LEU A 409 -19.27 -26.01 17.70
C LEU A 409 -20.40 -25.82 16.66
N PRO A 410 -21.67 -26.15 17.03
CA PRO A 410 -22.84 -26.10 16.13
C PRO A 410 -23.40 -24.68 15.99
N TRP A 411 -22.59 -23.74 15.46
CA TRP A 411 -23.02 -22.36 15.23
C TRP A 411 -24.00 -22.23 14.06
N LYS A 412 -24.91 -21.25 14.15
CA LYS A 412 -25.65 -20.79 12.97
C LYS A 412 -24.68 -20.15 11.96
N ASN A 413 -24.98 -20.25 10.65
CA ASN A 413 -24.07 -19.77 9.59
C ASN A 413 -23.63 -18.30 9.76
N THR A 414 -24.51 -17.40 10.23
CA THR A 414 -24.16 -16.00 10.49
C THR A 414 -23.19 -15.85 11.67
N GLY A 415 -23.34 -16.66 12.72
CA GLY A 415 -22.41 -16.70 13.84
C GLY A 415 -21.03 -17.21 13.42
N ARG A 416 -20.99 -18.23 12.55
CA ARG A 416 -19.72 -18.74 11.99
C ARG A 416 -18.97 -17.70 11.16
N LEU A 417 -19.67 -16.92 10.33
CA LEU A 417 -19.05 -15.83 9.57
C LEU A 417 -18.48 -14.76 10.50
N GLY A 418 -19.27 -14.34 11.49
CA GLY A 418 -18.85 -13.35 12.48
C GLY A 418 -17.64 -13.82 13.29
N LEU A 419 -17.64 -15.07 13.76
CA LEU A 419 -16.52 -15.65 14.50
C LEU A 419 -15.25 -15.73 13.65
N LEU A 420 -15.34 -16.23 12.40
CA LEU A 420 -14.20 -16.31 11.50
C LEU A 420 -13.59 -14.91 11.26
N GLY A 421 -14.45 -13.92 11.00
CA GLY A 421 -13.98 -12.55 10.80
C GLY A 421 -13.31 -11.96 12.04
N LEU A 422 -13.91 -12.16 13.21
CA LEU A 422 -13.32 -11.71 14.48
C LEU A 422 -11.96 -12.37 14.73
N VAL A 423 -11.86 -13.67 14.50
CA VAL A 423 -10.62 -14.45 14.66
C VAL A 423 -9.53 -13.95 13.70
N CYS A 424 -9.86 -13.73 12.42
CA CYS A 424 -8.92 -13.22 11.44
C CYS A 424 -8.41 -11.82 11.80
N LEU A 425 -9.30 -10.90 12.18
CA LEU A 425 -8.94 -9.54 12.57
C LEU A 425 -8.10 -9.50 13.84
N LEU A 426 -8.49 -10.30 14.84
CA LEU A 426 -7.75 -10.37 16.11
C LEU A 426 -6.36 -10.95 15.89
N TRP A 427 -6.27 -12.06 15.14
CA TRP A 427 -4.98 -12.66 14.76
C TRP A 427 -4.09 -11.66 14.04
N GLU A 428 -4.60 -10.98 13.02
CA GLU A 428 -3.84 -9.98 12.26
C GLU A 428 -3.38 -8.81 13.13
N ALA A 429 -4.29 -8.24 13.96
CA ALA A 429 -3.95 -7.13 14.84
C ALA A 429 -2.87 -7.51 15.85
N LEU A 430 -2.96 -8.71 16.43
CA LEU A 430 -1.98 -9.22 17.38
C LEU A 430 -0.64 -9.53 16.70
N MET A 431 -0.66 -10.08 15.47
CA MET A 431 0.54 -10.30 14.66
C MET A 431 1.26 -8.99 14.37
N LEU A 432 0.54 -7.97 13.88
CA LEU A 432 1.13 -6.66 13.58
C LEU A 432 1.72 -6.02 14.84
N ARG A 433 0.99 -6.06 15.96
CA ARG A 433 1.48 -5.53 17.24
C ARG A 433 2.73 -6.24 17.72
N GLN A 434 2.82 -7.56 17.54
CA GLN A 434 3.93 -8.37 18.03
C GLN A 434 5.16 -8.28 17.13
N LEU A 435 4.97 -8.19 15.81
CA LEU A 435 6.08 -8.35 14.86
C LEU A 435 6.50 -7.06 14.17
N ALA A 436 5.59 -6.11 13.92
CA ALA A 436 5.93 -4.94 13.10
C ALA A 436 7.07 -4.09 13.70
N GLY A 437 7.04 -3.84 15.02
CA GLY A 437 8.12 -3.13 15.71
C GLY A 437 9.45 -3.90 15.72
N ARG A 438 9.40 -5.24 15.79
CA ARG A 438 10.60 -6.08 15.72
C ARG A 438 11.21 -6.08 14.30
N VAL A 439 10.37 -6.13 13.27
CA VAL A 439 10.82 -5.99 11.88
C VAL A 439 11.47 -4.61 11.67
N GLU A 440 10.86 -3.56 12.16
CA GLU A 440 11.41 -2.20 12.10
C GLU A 440 12.77 -2.12 12.80
N ALA A 441 12.89 -2.71 13.99
CA ALA A 441 14.12 -2.72 14.77
C ALA A 441 15.30 -3.36 14.03
N TYR A 442 15.08 -4.48 13.33
CA TYR A 442 16.13 -5.13 12.55
C TYR A 442 16.45 -4.42 11.24
N THR A 443 15.45 -3.82 10.60
CA THR A 443 15.62 -3.34 9.23
C THR A 443 16.01 -1.88 9.13
N GLN A 444 15.48 -1.00 9.97
CA GLN A 444 15.61 0.45 9.78
C GLN A 444 15.71 1.29 11.05
N ALA A 445 15.39 0.77 12.24
CA ALA A 445 15.45 1.55 13.47
C ALA A 445 16.81 2.23 13.71
N PRO A 446 17.96 1.56 13.50
CA PRO A 446 19.26 2.20 13.70
C PRO A 446 19.47 3.42 12.78
N LEU A 447 19.08 3.29 11.50
CA LEU A 447 19.15 4.40 10.53
C LEU A 447 18.24 5.56 10.95
N ARG A 448 17.00 5.26 11.32
CA ARG A 448 16.04 6.26 11.80
C ARG A 448 16.54 6.99 13.05
N GLN A 449 17.09 6.24 14.01
CA GLN A 449 17.66 6.80 15.23
C GLN A 449 18.83 7.75 14.92
N PHE A 450 19.78 7.35 14.08
CA PHE A 450 20.86 8.24 13.63
C PHE A 450 20.31 9.53 13.04
N CYS A 451 19.34 9.44 12.13
CA CYS A 451 18.75 10.62 11.49
C CYS A 451 18.07 11.55 12.50
N THR A 452 17.28 10.98 13.43
CA THR A 452 16.56 11.77 14.43
C THR A 452 17.49 12.42 15.45
N GLU A 453 18.51 11.70 15.95
CA GLU A 453 19.49 12.20 16.90
C GLU A 453 20.33 13.32 16.28
N LYS A 454 20.84 13.10 15.07
CA LYS A 454 21.68 14.11 14.40
C LYS A 454 20.90 15.33 13.92
N ALA A 455 19.64 15.17 13.57
CA ALA A 455 18.77 16.31 13.27
C ALA A 455 18.55 17.22 14.48
N GLN A 456 18.45 16.65 15.71
CA GLN A 456 18.37 17.42 16.95
C GLN A 456 19.66 18.19 17.24
N GLU A 457 20.80 17.70 16.76
CA GLU A 457 22.10 18.39 16.83
C GLU A 457 22.28 19.43 15.70
N GLY A 458 21.31 19.61 14.82
CA GLY A 458 21.39 20.49 13.66
C GLY A 458 22.27 19.96 12.52
N ALA A 459 22.54 18.65 12.50
CA ALA A 459 23.39 18.00 11.50
C ALA A 459 22.56 17.18 10.49
N LEU A 460 23.01 17.19 9.24
CA LEU A 460 22.44 16.35 8.18
C LEU A 460 23.04 14.94 8.26
N VAL A 461 22.19 13.90 8.09
CA VAL A 461 22.62 12.52 7.82
C VAL A 461 22.31 12.18 6.37
N TRP A 462 23.35 11.82 5.60
CA TRP A 462 23.21 11.50 4.19
C TRP A 462 23.54 10.02 3.91
N PRO A 463 22.67 9.28 3.18
CA PRO A 463 22.92 7.88 2.86
C PRO A 463 23.93 7.75 1.71
N VAL A 464 24.94 6.88 1.88
CA VAL A 464 25.92 6.57 0.83
C VAL A 464 25.97 5.07 0.56
N GLY A 465 26.00 4.70 -0.72
CA GLY A 465 26.05 3.29 -1.17
C GLY A 465 24.73 2.54 -1.13
N PHE A 466 23.63 3.17 -0.71
CA PHE A 466 22.27 2.61 -0.76
C PHE A 466 21.24 3.73 -0.83
N LYS A 467 20.03 3.41 -1.29
CA LYS A 467 18.91 4.35 -1.37
C LYS A 467 17.97 4.16 -0.18
N SER A 468 17.63 5.25 0.50
CA SER A 468 16.66 5.31 1.59
C SER A 468 16.01 6.69 1.63
N TYR A 469 14.74 6.74 2.06
CA TYR A 469 14.01 7.98 2.25
C TYR A 469 13.93 8.40 3.73
N ILE A 470 14.40 7.54 4.65
CA ILE A 470 14.42 7.79 6.08
C ILE A 470 15.18 9.08 6.46
N PRO A 471 16.36 9.39 5.88
CA PRO A 471 17.08 10.62 6.20
C PRO A 471 16.31 11.91 5.88
N PHE A 472 15.45 11.88 4.86
CA PHE A 472 14.64 13.04 4.49
C PHE A 472 13.53 13.30 5.50
N PHE A 473 12.72 12.29 5.81
CA PHE A 473 11.55 12.42 6.68
C PHE A 473 11.94 12.51 8.16
N TYR A 474 12.71 11.54 8.68
CA TYR A 474 13.09 11.50 10.09
C TYR A 474 14.26 12.43 10.43
N GLY A 475 15.08 12.79 9.43
CA GLY A 475 16.09 13.84 9.53
C GLY A 475 15.53 15.24 9.42
N GLN A 476 14.22 15.40 9.16
CA GLN A 476 13.54 16.70 8.99
C GLN A 476 14.29 17.64 8.04
N MET A 477 14.70 17.09 6.87
CA MET A 477 15.49 17.84 5.89
C MET A 477 14.86 19.19 5.56
N SER A 478 15.67 20.26 5.60
CA SER A 478 15.22 21.61 5.25
C SER A 478 15.60 21.98 3.82
N PRO A 479 14.92 22.93 3.17
CA PRO A 479 15.30 23.39 1.83
C PRO A 479 16.76 23.80 1.71
N ASP A 480 17.29 24.51 2.72
CA ASP A 480 18.66 25.05 2.74
C ASP A 480 19.74 23.97 2.94
N ALA A 481 19.35 22.79 3.42
CA ALA A 481 20.23 21.63 3.61
C ALA A 481 19.77 20.43 2.78
N SER A 482 19.41 20.68 1.52
CA SER A 482 18.86 19.67 0.61
C SER A 482 19.49 19.72 -0.78
N PRO A 483 19.29 18.69 -1.61
CA PRO A 483 19.70 18.68 -3.00
C PRO A 483 19.23 19.88 -3.83
N ALA A 484 18.13 20.53 -3.44
CA ALA A 484 17.61 21.71 -4.14
C ALA A 484 18.60 22.89 -4.17
N VAL A 485 19.50 22.99 -3.17
CA VAL A 485 20.53 24.05 -3.13
C VAL A 485 21.43 24.04 -4.36
N VAL A 486 21.69 22.85 -4.93
CA VAL A 486 22.54 22.68 -6.13
C VAL A 486 21.76 22.19 -7.35
N GLY A 487 20.48 21.86 -7.19
CA GLY A 487 19.57 21.42 -8.27
C GLY A 487 19.76 19.98 -8.74
N ASP A 488 20.66 19.21 -8.10
CA ASP A 488 20.99 17.83 -8.48
C ASP A 488 21.42 17.01 -7.27
N THR A 489 20.92 15.78 -7.13
CA THR A 489 21.18 14.90 -5.99
C THR A 489 22.62 14.37 -5.96
N ASP A 490 23.15 14.00 -7.13
CA ASP A 490 24.51 13.43 -7.22
C ASP A 490 25.56 14.51 -6.98
N LEU A 491 25.36 15.70 -7.54
CA LEU A 491 26.20 16.87 -7.29
C LEU A 491 26.16 17.27 -5.81
N PHE A 492 24.98 17.23 -5.18
CA PHE A 492 24.84 17.50 -3.74
C PHE A 492 25.67 16.51 -2.91
N GLN A 493 25.54 15.21 -3.20
CA GLN A 493 26.35 14.20 -2.51
C GLN A 493 27.86 14.42 -2.71
N GLN A 494 28.31 14.77 -3.91
CA GLN A 494 29.73 15.08 -4.16
C GLN A 494 30.21 16.26 -3.32
N LYS A 495 29.43 17.34 -3.23
CA LYS A 495 29.75 18.51 -2.39
C LYS A 495 29.77 18.20 -0.89
N LEU A 496 28.82 17.35 -0.42
CA LEU A 496 28.81 16.87 0.97
C LEU A 496 30.11 16.10 1.28
N LEU A 497 30.50 15.17 0.40
CA LEU A 497 31.72 14.35 0.56
C LEU A 497 33.00 15.19 0.47
N ALA A 498 32.99 16.27 -0.32
CA ALA A 498 34.09 17.22 -0.40
C ALA A 498 34.17 18.16 0.80
N GLY A 499 33.17 18.22 1.69
CA GLY A 499 33.08 19.12 2.81
C GLY A 499 32.85 20.59 2.42
N GLU A 500 32.18 20.82 1.29
CA GLU A 500 31.89 22.16 0.73
C GLU A 500 30.60 22.79 1.28
N MET A 501 29.86 22.06 2.12
CA MET A 501 28.58 22.56 2.65
C MET A 501 28.74 23.24 4.00
N PRO A 502 27.99 24.32 4.30
CA PRO A 502 28.17 25.16 5.49
C PRO A 502 27.53 24.62 6.78
N PHE A 503 27.11 23.35 6.80
CA PHE A 503 26.47 22.73 7.95
C PHE A 503 27.11 21.38 8.28
N PRO A 504 26.97 20.89 9.53
CA PRO A 504 27.52 19.60 9.94
C PRO A 504 26.87 18.45 9.17
N VAL A 505 27.67 17.52 8.65
CA VAL A 505 27.22 16.37 7.86
C VAL A 505 27.79 15.10 8.45
N TYR A 506 26.93 14.10 8.59
CA TYR A 506 27.29 12.72 8.81
C TYR A 506 26.85 11.88 7.62
N PHE A 507 27.59 10.82 7.33
CA PHE A 507 27.22 9.86 6.30
C PHE A 507 26.78 8.57 6.97
N VAL A 508 25.76 7.92 6.40
CA VAL A 508 25.34 6.61 6.86
C VAL A 508 25.44 5.62 5.71
N SER A 509 25.98 4.45 5.99
CA SER A 509 26.07 3.37 5.04
C SER A 509 25.73 2.02 5.68
N ARG A 510 25.50 1.02 4.84
CA ARG A 510 25.33 -0.35 5.28
C ARG A 510 26.71 -0.98 5.57
N VAL A 511 26.76 -1.92 6.51
CA VAL A 511 27.99 -2.63 6.89
C VAL A 511 28.67 -3.37 5.71
N ASP A 512 27.92 -3.71 4.68
CA ASP A 512 28.44 -4.37 3.48
C ASP A 512 28.91 -3.39 2.38
N ARG A 513 28.71 -2.05 2.56
CA ARG A 513 28.94 -1.05 1.50
C ARG A 513 29.71 0.19 1.94
N TYR A 514 30.03 0.36 3.21
CA TYR A 514 30.65 1.62 3.71
C TYR A 514 32.13 1.78 3.32
N LYS A 515 32.91 0.67 3.23
CA LYS A 515 34.36 0.70 3.05
C LYS A 515 34.85 1.53 1.86
N PRO A 516 34.26 1.39 0.64
CA PRO A 516 34.70 2.19 -0.52
C PRO A 516 34.55 3.71 -0.28
N PHE A 517 33.50 4.13 0.44
CA PHE A 517 33.30 5.54 0.76
C PHE A 517 34.24 6.01 1.88
N GLN A 518 34.46 5.19 2.89
CA GLN A 518 35.40 5.45 3.96
C GLN A 518 36.80 5.68 3.42
N GLU A 519 37.31 4.80 2.57
CA GLU A 519 38.66 4.86 2.00
C GLU A 519 38.82 6.02 1.02
N ALA A 520 37.85 6.20 0.10
CA ALA A 520 37.93 7.23 -0.94
C ALA A 520 37.85 8.67 -0.38
N HIS A 521 37.14 8.87 0.73
CA HIS A 521 36.91 10.19 1.33
C HIS A 521 37.50 10.36 2.72
N HIS A 522 38.32 9.41 3.16
CA HIS A 522 38.97 9.40 4.49
C HIS A 522 37.99 9.62 5.65
N LEU A 523 36.78 9.01 5.56
CA LEU A 523 35.77 9.16 6.59
C LEU A 523 36.12 8.35 7.84
N GLU A 524 35.82 8.89 9.03
CA GLU A 524 36.00 8.20 10.29
C GLU A 524 34.70 7.49 10.71
N ILE A 525 34.80 6.27 11.24
CA ILE A 525 33.66 5.56 11.80
C ILE A 525 33.34 6.21 13.16
N VAL A 526 32.15 6.77 13.27
CA VAL A 526 31.65 7.34 14.53
C VAL A 526 31.01 6.26 15.38
N GLU A 527 30.11 5.48 14.77
CA GLU A 527 29.34 4.47 15.47
C GLU A 527 28.79 3.42 14.50
N GLN A 528 28.59 2.20 15.01
CA GLN A 528 27.85 1.15 14.31
C GLN A 528 26.65 0.72 15.17
N ARG A 529 25.44 0.77 14.59
CA ARG A 529 24.20 0.23 15.19
C ARG A 529 23.52 -0.74 14.22
N GLY A 530 23.22 -1.94 14.69
CA GLY A 530 22.65 -2.97 13.84
C GLY A 530 23.49 -3.21 12.59
N ALA A 531 22.90 -3.06 11.43
CA ALA A 531 23.56 -3.21 10.13
C ALA A 531 23.99 -1.88 9.48
N TYR A 532 24.00 -0.78 10.22
CA TYR A 532 24.38 0.54 9.71
C TYR A 532 25.60 1.10 10.41
N VAL A 533 26.43 1.82 9.64
CA VAL A 533 27.64 2.50 10.09
C VAL A 533 27.45 4.01 9.87
N LEU A 534 27.61 4.79 10.93
CA LEU A 534 27.64 6.24 10.88
C LEU A 534 29.09 6.70 10.70
N LEU A 535 29.32 7.54 9.70
CA LEU A 535 30.63 8.05 9.31
C LEU A 535 30.63 9.58 9.43
N ALA A 536 31.76 10.15 9.80
CA ALA A 536 31.98 11.60 9.79
C ALA A 536 33.19 11.96 8.91
N PRO A 537 33.21 13.15 8.30
CA PRO A 537 34.45 13.70 7.74
C PRO A 537 35.52 13.77 8.80
N PRO A 538 36.81 13.65 8.45
CA PRO A 538 37.88 13.82 9.40
C PRO A 538 37.80 15.23 10.01
N TYR A 539 37.96 15.33 11.33
CA TYR A 539 37.88 16.58 12.05
C TYR A 539 38.93 17.56 11.50
N ARG A 540 38.51 18.51 10.69
CA ARG A 540 39.31 19.66 10.29
C ARG A 540 39.13 20.68 11.41
N GLY A 541 40.12 20.83 12.31
CA GLY A 541 40.10 21.82 13.37
C GLY A 541 39.78 23.23 12.85
N PRO A 542 39.25 24.14 13.71
CA PRO A 542 38.93 25.51 13.29
C PRO A 542 40.20 26.21 12.84
N GLY A 543 40.40 26.35 11.52
CA GLY A 543 41.57 27.02 10.90
C GLY A 543 42.05 26.50 9.56
N GLN A 544 41.45 25.43 8.99
CA GLN A 544 41.86 24.89 7.67
C GLN A 544 40.78 24.99 6.59
N ALA A 545 39.89 25.94 6.67
CA ALA A 545 39.04 26.34 5.58
C ALA A 545 39.82 27.31 4.67
N GLY A 546 40.40 26.80 3.58
CA GLY A 546 41.00 27.61 2.51
C GLY A 546 42.53 27.51 2.43
N LYS A 547 43.08 26.49 1.86
CA LYS A 547 44.26 26.55 1.00
C LYS A 547 44.03 25.72 -0.25
#